data_72753dc27c8b881ac54bd404999da7a0
#
_entry.id   72753dc27c8b881ac54bd404999da7a0
#
_cell.length_a   1.000
_cell.length_b   1.000
_cell.length_c   1.000
_cell.angle_alpha   90.00
_cell.angle_beta   90.00
_cell.angle_gamma   90.00
#
_symmetry.space_group_name_H-M   'P 1'
#
loop_
_entity.id
_entity.type
_entity.pdbx_description
1 polymer ?
#
loop_
_entity_poly.entity_id
_entity_poly.type
_entity_poly.pdbx_seq_one_letter_code
_entity_poly.pdbx_strand_id
1 'polypeptide(L)'
;MVVPVKNEQDNVEPLVREIATALSGNTTFEIIYVDDGSTDATQARLQALKAEFPMLRVIRHRTSCGQSRAVTTGVTAARHEWITTLDGDGQNDPADIPALLAELANPAQPDNLELLAGWRARRNDTFLRRLSSKIANGVRSRMLKDNTPDTGCGLKLFARETFLQLPNFDHMHRFLPALVMRNGGAVVSVPVHHRARERGTSKYGVHNRLWVGIVDLFGVAWLQRRVRLPVIEVDSDR
;
A
#
# COMPACT_ATOMS: atom_id res chain seq x y z
N MET A 1 7.36 7.86 1.79
CA MET A 1 6.03 7.56 2.33
C MET A 1 4.94 8.07 1.41
N VAL A 2 3.94 7.27 1.03
CA VAL A 2 2.81 7.68 0.19
C VAL A 2 1.50 7.37 0.91
N VAL A 3 0.64 8.38 1.09
CA VAL A 3 -0.63 8.28 1.81
C VAL A 3 -1.77 8.79 0.93
N PRO A 4 -2.57 7.90 0.33
CA PRO A 4 -3.77 8.28 -0.38
C PRO A 4 -4.88 8.67 0.60
N VAL A 5 -5.53 9.81 0.36
CA VAL A 5 -6.62 10.30 1.22
C VAL A 5 -7.80 10.82 0.40
N LYS A 6 -9.00 10.68 0.96
CA LYS A 6 -10.21 11.32 0.46
C LYS A 6 -11.16 11.58 1.59
N ASN A 7 -11.47 12.87 1.87
CA ASN A 7 -12.33 13.29 2.98
C ASN A 7 -11.91 12.67 4.33
N GLU A 8 -10.68 12.91 4.71
CA GLU A 8 -10.07 12.42 5.97
C GLU A 8 -9.54 13.60 6.81
N GLN A 9 -10.26 14.73 6.79
CA GLN A 9 -9.86 15.97 7.44
C GLN A 9 -9.43 15.78 8.91
N ASP A 10 -10.05 14.88 9.66
CA ASP A 10 -9.78 14.69 11.09
C ASP A 10 -8.61 13.72 11.35
N ASN A 11 -8.17 13.01 10.32
CA ASN A 11 -7.08 12.03 10.39
C ASN A 11 -5.74 12.57 9.88
N VAL A 12 -5.72 13.57 8.96
CA VAL A 12 -4.49 13.99 8.28
C VAL A 12 -3.45 14.56 9.24
N GLU A 13 -3.84 15.42 10.19
CA GLU A 13 -2.88 16.04 11.11
C GLU A 13 -2.27 15.04 12.09
N PRO A 14 -3.05 14.25 12.86
CA PRO A 14 -2.47 13.23 13.73
C PRO A 14 -1.53 12.29 12.98
N LEU A 15 -1.96 11.83 11.80
CA LEU A 15 -1.20 10.84 11.03
C LEU A 15 0.11 11.41 10.47
N VAL A 16 0.15 12.68 10.03
CA VAL A 16 1.41 13.34 9.62
C VAL A 16 2.38 13.40 10.78
N ARG A 17 1.92 13.77 11.99
CA ARG A 17 2.75 13.84 13.21
C ARG A 17 3.28 12.47 13.60
N GLU A 18 2.45 11.45 13.58
CA GLU A 18 2.84 10.07 13.91
C GLU A 18 3.89 9.54 12.91
N ILE A 19 3.68 9.74 11.60
CA ILE A 19 4.65 9.34 10.57
C ILE A 19 5.98 10.06 10.77
N ALA A 20 5.95 11.39 10.98
CA ALA A 20 7.16 12.17 11.20
C ALA A 20 7.92 11.68 12.45
N THR A 21 7.21 11.39 13.54
CA THR A 21 7.80 10.85 14.77
C THR A 21 8.41 9.47 14.55
N ALA A 22 7.70 8.56 13.88
CA ALA A 22 8.17 7.19 13.65
C ALA A 22 9.42 7.12 12.76
N LEU A 23 9.59 8.07 11.85
CA LEU A 23 10.72 8.09 10.89
C LEU A 23 11.86 9.01 11.32
N SER A 24 11.64 9.93 12.26
CA SER A 24 12.67 10.85 12.75
C SER A 24 13.86 10.11 13.32
N GLY A 25 15.08 10.46 12.88
CA GLY A 25 16.33 9.89 13.36
C GLY A 25 16.68 8.51 12.79
N ASN A 26 15.76 7.85 12.06
CA ASN A 26 15.97 6.52 11.52
C ASN A 26 16.44 6.51 10.05
N THR A 27 15.97 7.45 9.25
CA THR A 27 16.27 7.50 7.81
C THR A 27 15.94 8.86 7.22
N THR A 28 16.44 9.13 6.00
CA THR A 28 15.96 10.26 5.18
C THR A 28 14.65 9.88 4.54
N PHE A 29 13.63 10.74 4.64
CA PHE A 29 12.29 10.44 4.14
C PHE A 29 11.56 11.68 3.61
N GLU A 30 10.56 11.42 2.78
CA GLU A 30 9.52 12.38 2.39
C GLU A 30 8.14 11.78 2.66
N ILE A 31 7.16 12.64 2.92
CA ILE A 31 5.76 12.25 3.09
C ILE A 31 4.97 12.84 1.93
N ILE A 32 4.35 12.01 1.11
CA ILE A 32 3.54 12.43 -0.03
C ILE A 32 2.09 12.06 0.25
N TYR A 33 1.28 13.06 0.56
CA TYR A 33 -0.16 12.90 0.60
C TYR A 33 -0.75 13.13 -0.79
N VAL A 34 -1.59 12.20 -1.23
CA VAL A 34 -2.35 12.34 -2.48
C VAL A 34 -3.83 12.48 -2.13
N ASP A 35 -4.34 13.70 -2.20
CA ASP A 35 -5.75 14.02 -2.01
C ASP A 35 -6.54 13.66 -3.27
N ASP A 36 -7.30 12.58 -3.20
CA ASP A 36 -8.11 12.07 -4.30
C ASP A 36 -9.46 12.81 -4.43
N GLY A 37 -9.38 14.13 -4.61
CA GLY A 37 -10.55 14.98 -4.84
C GLY A 37 -11.45 15.10 -3.62
N SER A 38 -10.89 15.39 -2.44
CA SER A 38 -11.67 15.67 -1.23
C SER A 38 -12.55 16.90 -1.38
N THR A 39 -13.72 16.83 -0.73
CA THR A 39 -14.74 17.92 -0.70
C THR A 39 -14.88 18.55 0.68
N ASP A 40 -14.18 18.01 1.68
CA ASP A 40 -14.09 18.55 3.04
C ASP A 40 -12.81 19.40 3.24
N ALA A 41 -12.44 19.66 4.50
CA ALA A 41 -11.26 20.45 4.84
C ALA A 41 -9.90 19.70 4.70
N THR A 42 -9.88 18.45 4.19
CA THR A 42 -8.65 17.63 4.05
C THR A 42 -7.52 18.42 3.37
N GLN A 43 -7.81 19.00 2.19
CA GLN A 43 -6.81 19.75 1.43
C GLN A 43 -6.28 20.97 2.19
N ALA A 44 -7.16 21.75 2.81
CA ALA A 44 -6.77 22.94 3.55
C ALA A 44 -5.86 22.60 4.75
N ARG A 45 -6.21 21.55 5.50
CA ARG A 45 -5.41 21.07 6.63
C ARG A 45 -4.03 20.56 6.17
N LEU A 46 -3.96 19.78 5.08
CA LEU A 46 -2.69 19.31 4.52
C LEU A 46 -1.78 20.48 4.09
N GLN A 47 -2.34 21.53 3.47
CA GLN A 47 -1.56 22.69 3.07
C GLN A 47 -1.01 23.47 4.29
N ALA A 48 -1.81 23.61 5.35
CA ALA A 48 -1.37 24.26 6.59
C ALA A 48 -0.21 23.49 7.26
N LEU A 49 -0.23 22.16 7.26
CA LEU A 49 0.81 21.32 7.86
C LEU A 49 2.18 21.44 7.15
N LYS A 50 2.24 21.86 5.90
CA LYS A 50 3.52 22.04 5.17
C LYS A 50 4.45 23.05 5.81
N ALA A 51 3.93 24.02 6.53
CA ALA A 51 4.76 25.02 7.24
C ALA A 51 5.53 24.38 8.40
N GLU A 52 4.95 23.40 9.07
CA GLU A 52 5.55 22.67 10.20
C GLU A 52 6.39 21.47 9.73
N PHE A 53 5.99 20.81 8.63
CA PHE A 53 6.61 19.60 8.11
C PHE A 53 7.21 19.82 6.71
N PRO A 54 8.46 20.31 6.59
CA PRO A 54 9.08 20.59 5.29
C PRO A 54 9.21 19.35 4.38
N MET A 55 9.23 18.14 4.95
CA MET A 55 9.25 16.87 4.22
C MET A 55 7.87 16.51 3.65
N LEU A 56 6.79 17.22 4.01
CA LEU A 56 5.44 16.97 3.53
C LEU A 56 5.22 17.58 2.15
N ARG A 57 4.82 16.72 1.21
CA ARG A 57 4.39 17.11 -0.14
C ARG A 57 2.92 16.73 -0.32
N VAL A 58 2.16 17.60 -0.95
CA VAL A 58 0.72 17.38 -1.18
C VAL A 58 0.43 17.45 -2.66
N ILE A 59 -0.16 16.40 -3.19
CA ILE A 59 -0.64 16.31 -4.57
C ILE A 59 -2.16 16.19 -4.51
N ARG A 60 -2.88 16.83 -5.43
CA ARG A 60 -4.33 16.77 -5.49
C ARG A 60 -4.84 16.34 -6.85
N HIS A 61 -5.74 15.39 -6.87
CA HIS A 61 -6.57 15.10 -8.04
C HIS A 61 -7.74 16.10 -8.11
N ARG A 62 -8.09 16.60 -9.28
CA ARG A 62 -9.27 17.46 -9.47
C ARG A 62 -10.56 16.72 -9.19
N THR A 63 -10.62 15.47 -9.56
CA THR A 63 -11.73 14.53 -9.35
C THR A 63 -11.19 13.22 -8.77
N SER A 64 -12.03 12.50 -8.02
CA SER A 64 -11.63 11.23 -7.46
C SER A 64 -11.39 10.18 -8.54
N CYS A 65 -10.23 9.56 -8.50
CA CYS A 65 -9.80 8.52 -9.43
C CYS A 65 -9.58 7.17 -8.73
N GLY A 66 -9.85 7.09 -7.43
CA GLY A 66 -9.70 5.89 -6.63
C GLY A 66 -8.31 5.70 -6.00
N GLN A 67 -8.27 4.86 -4.96
CA GLN A 67 -7.08 4.66 -4.12
C GLN A 67 -5.87 4.18 -4.92
N SER A 68 -6.05 3.24 -5.86
CA SER A 68 -4.94 2.73 -6.68
C SER A 68 -4.29 3.83 -7.50
N ARG A 69 -5.09 4.70 -8.10
CA ARG A 69 -4.59 5.81 -8.88
C ARG A 69 -3.88 6.85 -8.00
N ALA A 70 -4.42 7.12 -6.80
CA ALA A 70 -3.76 8.01 -5.84
C ALA A 70 -2.41 7.45 -5.39
N VAL A 71 -2.31 6.15 -5.09
CA VAL A 71 -1.02 5.49 -4.79
C VAL A 71 -0.06 5.63 -5.97
N THR A 72 -0.50 5.32 -7.21
CA THR A 72 0.34 5.44 -8.41
C THR A 72 0.86 6.87 -8.59
N THR A 73 0.01 7.88 -8.42
CA THR A 73 0.41 9.29 -8.49
C THR A 73 1.50 9.62 -7.46
N GLY A 74 1.33 9.14 -6.22
CA GLY A 74 2.31 9.34 -5.15
C GLY A 74 3.64 8.65 -5.43
N VAL A 75 3.62 7.39 -5.86
CA VAL A 75 4.82 6.62 -6.20
C VAL A 75 5.56 7.22 -7.39
N THR A 76 4.84 7.68 -8.41
CA THR A 76 5.46 8.36 -9.56
C THR A 76 6.19 9.63 -9.13
N ALA A 77 5.60 10.40 -8.22
CA ALA A 77 6.17 11.65 -7.70
C ALA A 77 7.27 11.44 -6.65
N ALA A 78 7.41 10.25 -6.10
CA ALA A 78 8.39 9.93 -5.08
C ALA A 78 9.82 9.94 -5.63
N ARG A 79 10.78 10.29 -4.75
CA ARG A 79 12.21 10.44 -5.07
C ARG A 79 13.07 9.32 -4.51
N HIS A 80 12.56 8.60 -3.52
CA HIS A 80 13.29 7.51 -2.86
C HIS A 80 13.02 6.17 -3.54
N GLU A 81 13.99 5.28 -3.42
CA GLU A 81 13.96 3.93 -3.99
C GLU A 81 12.88 3.06 -3.34
N TRP A 82 12.75 3.14 -2.02
CA TRP A 82 11.77 2.36 -1.27
C TRP A 82 10.57 3.21 -0.87
N ILE A 83 9.39 2.68 -1.11
CA ILE A 83 8.12 3.35 -0.86
C ILE A 83 7.33 2.60 0.20
N THR A 84 6.99 3.30 1.28
CA THR A 84 6.00 2.78 2.23
C THR A 84 4.64 3.42 1.94
N THR A 85 3.60 2.60 1.90
CA THR A 85 2.20 3.09 1.86
C THR A 85 1.49 2.80 3.18
N LEU A 86 0.50 3.60 3.52
CA LEU A 86 -0.52 3.29 4.51
C LEU A 86 -1.83 4.01 4.16
N ASP A 87 -2.94 3.51 4.74
CA ASP A 87 -4.24 4.13 4.54
C ASP A 87 -4.36 5.42 5.39
N GLY A 88 -4.99 6.45 4.81
CA GLY A 88 -5.12 7.76 5.46
C GLY A 88 -6.17 7.84 6.58
N ASP A 89 -6.76 6.71 6.98
CA ASP A 89 -7.83 6.63 7.98
C ASP A 89 -7.35 6.37 9.43
N GLY A 90 -6.02 6.32 9.63
CA GLY A 90 -5.38 6.14 10.93
C GLY A 90 -5.43 4.71 11.49
N GLN A 91 -5.94 3.73 10.74
CA GLN A 91 -6.02 2.34 11.20
C GLN A 91 -4.67 1.61 11.17
N ASN A 92 -3.76 1.99 10.29
CA ASN A 92 -2.39 1.50 10.28
C ASN A 92 -1.55 2.29 11.30
N ASP A 93 -0.70 1.62 12.06
CA ASP A 93 0.20 2.25 13.00
C ASP A 93 1.52 2.65 12.34
N PRO A 94 1.84 3.95 12.21
CA PRO A 94 3.14 4.37 11.68
C PRO A 94 4.35 3.86 12.49
N ALA A 95 4.16 3.54 13.78
CA ALA A 95 5.22 2.98 14.63
C ALA A 95 5.73 1.61 14.16
N ASP A 96 4.99 0.92 13.27
CA ASP A 96 5.43 -0.34 12.64
C ASP A 96 6.42 -0.11 11.47
N ILE A 97 6.53 1.11 10.93
CA ILE A 97 7.39 1.38 9.77
C ILE A 97 8.87 1.07 10.05
N PRO A 98 9.45 1.46 11.19
CA PRO A 98 10.83 1.09 11.52
C PRO A 98 11.07 -0.43 11.52
N ALA A 99 10.10 -1.23 11.95
CA ALA A 99 10.20 -2.69 11.91
C ALA A 99 10.23 -3.23 10.46
N LEU A 100 9.45 -2.65 9.54
CA LEU A 100 9.53 -3.01 8.12
C LEU A 100 10.89 -2.62 7.52
N LEU A 101 11.44 -1.45 7.89
CA LEU A 101 12.76 -1.01 7.43
C LEU A 101 13.88 -1.91 7.98
N ALA A 102 13.79 -2.35 9.23
CA ALA A 102 14.71 -3.30 9.82
C ALA A 102 14.65 -4.66 9.12
N GLU A 103 13.42 -5.12 8.78
CA GLU A 103 13.23 -6.37 8.06
C GLU A 103 13.76 -6.29 6.62
N LEU A 104 13.66 -5.13 5.97
CA LEU A 104 14.29 -4.91 4.66
C LEU A 104 15.82 -5.06 4.71
N ALA A 105 16.44 -4.59 5.81
CA ALA A 105 17.89 -4.68 6.01
C ALA A 105 18.37 -6.05 6.53
N ASN A 106 17.46 -6.98 6.78
CA ASN A 106 17.78 -8.30 7.32
C ASN A 106 18.47 -9.16 6.25
N PRO A 107 19.73 -9.62 6.47
CA PRO A 107 20.48 -10.39 5.48
C PRO A 107 19.89 -11.80 5.19
N ALA A 108 18.90 -12.24 5.96
CA ALA A 108 18.20 -13.50 5.73
C ALA A 108 17.08 -13.38 4.68
N GLN A 109 16.80 -12.17 4.19
CA GLN A 109 15.79 -11.95 3.16
C GLN A 109 16.27 -12.47 1.79
N PRO A 110 15.31 -12.83 0.90
CA PRO A 110 15.66 -13.17 -0.48
C PRO A 110 16.37 -12.01 -1.21
N ASP A 111 17.37 -12.31 -2.03
CA ASP A 111 18.09 -11.30 -2.83
C ASP A 111 17.19 -10.50 -3.76
N ASN A 112 16.08 -11.09 -4.21
CA ASN A 112 15.06 -10.47 -5.06
C ASN A 112 13.85 -9.96 -4.27
N LEU A 113 14.04 -9.57 -3.00
CA LEU A 113 12.98 -8.98 -2.18
C LEU A 113 12.52 -7.63 -2.76
N GLU A 114 11.24 -7.53 -3.10
CA GLU A 114 10.67 -6.34 -3.73
C GLU A 114 9.46 -5.79 -2.96
N LEU A 115 8.90 -6.56 -2.03
CA LEU A 115 7.74 -6.16 -1.24
C LEU A 115 7.74 -6.79 0.16
N LEU A 116 7.65 -5.94 1.17
CA LEU A 116 7.24 -6.30 2.52
C LEU A 116 5.77 -5.92 2.72
N ALA A 117 4.91 -6.90 2.94
CA ALA A 117 3.48 -6.72 3.12
C ALA A 117 3.11 -6.80 4.61
N GLY A 118 2.55 -5.74 5.16
CA GLY A 118 2.03 -5.76 6.53
C GLY A 118 0.92 -6.81 6.67
N TRP A 119 0.96 -7.56 7.76
CA TRP A 119 -0.04 -8.56 8.11
C TRP A 119 -0.64 -8.26 9.48
N ARG A 120 -1.95 -8.00 9.51
CA ARG A 120 -2.70 -7.73 10.74
C ARG A 120 -2.99 -9.03 11.48
N ALA A 121 -2.02 -9.49 12.30
CA ALA A 121 -2.10 -10.77 13.02
C ALA A 121 -3.28 -10.83 14.01
N ARG A 122 -3.65 -9.69 14.63
CA ARG A 122 -4.80 -9.58 15.55
C ARG A 122 -5.86 -8.66 14.93
N ARG A 123 -6.97 -9.24 14.49
CA ARG A 123 -8.13 -8.50 13.96
C ARG A 123 -9.30 -8.65 14.93
N ASN A 124 -9.86 -7.51 15.36
CA ASN A 124 -11.09 -7.47 16.18
C ASN A 124 -12.34 -7.58 15.29
N ASP A 125 -12.38 -8.57 14.40
CA ASP A 125 -13.51 -8.81 13.52
C ASP A 125 -14.51 -9.79 14.16
N THR A 126 -15.79 -9.65 13.81
CA THR A 126 -16.83 -10.62 14.16
C THR A 126 -16.52 -11.99 13.54
N PHE A 127 -17.01 -13.07 14.17
CA PHE A 127 -16.79 -14.44 13.69
C PHE A 127 -17.16 -14.64 12.20
N LEU A 128 -18.30 -14.11 11.77
CA LEU A 128 -18.76 -14.17 10.37
C LEU A 128 -17.79 -13.45 9.41
N ARG A 129 -17.27 -12.28 9.80
CA ARG A 129 -16.28 -11.56 9.00
C ARG A 129 -14.94 -12.30 8.92
N ARG A 130 -14.52 -12.94 10.01
CA ARG A 130 -13.30 -13.78 10.02
C ARG A 130 -13.44 -14.98 9.08
N LEU A 131 -14.59 -15.67 9.13
CA LEU A 131 -14.85 -16.83 8.28
C LEU A 131 -14.90 -16.44 6.80
N SER A 132 -15.65 -15.41 6.44
CA SER A 132 -15.74 -14.93 5.04
C SER A 132 -14.38 -14.43 4.52
N SER A 133 -13.60 -13.71 5.34
CA SER A 133 -12.23 -13.30 4.98
C SER A 133 -11.31 -14.49 4.80
N LYS A 134 -11.40 -15.50 5.65
CA LYS A 134 -10.58 -16.73 5.53
C LYS A 134 -10.88 -17.49 4.23
N ILE A 135 -12.15 -17.63 3.88
CA ILE A 135 -12.57 -18.29 2.63
C ILE A 135 -12.09 -17.45 1.42
N ALA A 136 -12.35 -16.15 1.41
CA ALA A 136 -11.93 -15.26 0.32
C ALA A 136 -10.41 -15.24 0.13
N ASN A 137 -9.65 -15.16 1.23
CA ASN A 137 -8.19 -15.23 1.20
C ASN A 137 -7.69 -16.61 0.74
N GLY A 138 -8.33 -17.70 1.15
CA GLY A 138 -7.99 -19.04 0.70
C GLY A 138 -8.20 -19.25 -0.81
N VAL A 139 -9.33 -18.76 -1.35
CA VAL A 139 -9.60 -18.81 -2.78
C VAL A 139 -8.59 -17.97 -3.56
N ARG A 140 -8.35 -16.72 -3.11
CA ARG A 140 -7.36 -15.83 -3.73
C ARG A 140 -5.96 -16.45 -3.72
N SER A 141 -5.48 -16.85 -2.55
CA SER A 141 -4.13 -17.42 -2.38
C SER A 141 -3.92 -18.65 -3.25
N ARG A 142 -4.95 -19.51 -3.38
CA ARG A 142 -4.90 -20.69 -4.25
C ARG A 142 -4.87 -20.33 -5.73
N MET A 143 -5.62 -19.29 -6.13
CA MET A 143 -5.66 -18.82 -7.53
C MET A 143 -4.40 -18.07 -7.94
N LEU A 144 -3.92 -17.17 -7.08
CA LEU A 144 -2.81 -16.27 -7.38
C LEU A 144 -1.46 -16.79 -6.86
N LYS A 145 -1.45 -17.85 -6.04
CA LYS A 145 -0.26 -18.47 -5.43
C LYS A 145 0.60 -17.45 -4.66
N ASP A 146 -0.02 -16.42 -4.09
CA ASP A 146 0.68 -15.31 -3.47
C ASP A 146 1.04 -15.54 -1.98
N ASN A 147 0.52 -16.59 -1.36
CA ASN A 147 0.75 -16.99 0.04
C ASN A 147 0.70 -15.84 1.07
N THR A 148 0.11 -14.70 0.70
CA THR A 148 0.02 -13.51 1.55
C THR A 148 -1.21 -13.62 2.44
N PRO A 149 -1.07 -13.62 3.78
CA PRO A 149 -2.19 -13.84 4.69
C PRO A 149 -3.17 -12.64 4.71
N ASP A 150 -2.70 -11.42 4.42
CA ASP A 150 -3.52 -10.20 4.46
C ASP A 150 -3.12 -9.19 3.38
N THR A 151 -3.68 -9.30 2.20
CA THR A 151 -3.43 -8.34 1.11
C THR A 151 -4.18 -7.01 1.28
N GLY A 152 -5.17 -6.99 2.18
CA GLY A 152 -5.96 -5.78 2.47
C GLY A 152 -5.29 -4.81 3.45
N CYS A 153 -4.12 -5.13 4.01
CA CYS A 153 -3.37 -4.20 4.83
C CYS A 153 -2.81 -3.05 3.97
N GLY A 154 -3.06 -1.79 4.38
CA GLY A 154 -2.55 -0.60 3.68
C GLY A 154 -1.06 -0.40 3.88
N LEU A 155 -0.50 -0.90 5.01
CA LEU A 155 0.92 -0.76 5.32
C LEU A 155 1.73 -1.77 4.50
N LYS A 156 2.49 -1.25 3.54
CA LYS A 156 3.37 -2.01 2.64
C LYS A 156 4.63 -1.21 2.39
N LEU A 157 5.77 -1.89 2.28
CA LEU A 157 7.05 -1.31 1.86
C LEU A 157 7.51 -2.04 0.60
N PHE A 158 7.75 -1.32 -0.49
CA PHE A 158 8.11 -1.92 -1.78
C PHE A 158 9.08 -1.05 -2.57
N ALA A 159 9.82 -1.68 -3.48
CA ALA A 159 10.69 -0.98 -4.41
C ALA A 159 9.88 -0.15 -5.40
N ARG A 160 10.25 1.14 -5.54
CA ARG A 160 9.59 2.10 -6.44
C ARG A 160 9.61 1.63 -7.89
N GLU A 161 10.77 1.19 -8.35
CA GLU A 161 10.99 0.74 -9.73
C GLU A 161 10.06 -0.43 -10.08
N THR A 162 10.02 -1.44 -9.20
CA THR A 162 9.14 -2.59 -9.35
C THR A 162 7.68 -2.18 -9.45
N PHE A 163 7.22 -1.28 -8.56
CA PHE A 163 5.84 -0.81 -8.60
C PHE A 163 5.49 -0.13 -9.92
N LEU A 164 6.38 0.70 -10.48
CA LEU A 164 6.15 1.43 -11.72
C LEU A 164 6.07 0.52 -12.95
N GLN A 165 6.65 -0.68 -12.89
CA GLN A 165 6.56 -1.69 -13.93
C GLN A 165 5.30 -2.56 -13.84
N LEU A 166 4.52 -2.45 -12.74
CA LEU A 166 3.30 -3.24 -12.59
C LEU A 166 2.18 -2.73 -13.51
N PRO A 167 1.32 -3.63 -14.00
CA PRO A 167 0.13 -3.22 -14.76
C PRO A 167 -0.79 -2.38 -13.88
N ASN A 168 -1.20 -1.22 -14.41
CA ASN A 168 -1.99 -0.24 -13.67
C ASN A 168 -3.48 -0.40 -13.98
N PHE A 169 -4.25 -0.76 -12.95
CA PHE A 169 -5.71 -0.91 -13.02
C PHE A 169 -6.36 -0.55 -11.69
N ASP A 170 -7.66 -0.36 -11.67
CA ASP A 170 -8.38 -0.07 -10.43
C ASP A 170 -8.27 -1.20 -9.42
N HIS A 171 -8.15 -0.90 -8.14
CA HIS A 171 -7.94 -1.85 -7.04
C HIS A 171 -6.62 -2.65 -7.08
N MET A 172 -5.66 -2.35 -7.97
CA MET A 172 -4.38 -3.05 -8.04
C MET A 172 -3.62 -3.10 -6.70
N HIS A 173 -3.80 -2.09 -5.85
CA HIS A 173 -3.16 -2.02 -4.52
C HIS A 173 -3.46 -3.23 -3.63
N ARG A 174 -4.57 -3.95 -3.88
CA ARG A 174 -4.96 -5.18 -3.17
C ARG A 174 -4.23 -6.41 -3.69
N PHE A 175 -3.67 -6.34 -4.88
CA PHE A 175 -3.04 -7.45 -5.57
C PHE A 175 -1.52 -7.28 -5.70
N LEU A 176 -0.93 -6.27 -5.02
CA LEU A 176 0.51 -5.99 -5.10
C LEU A 176 1.37 -7.24 -4.88
N PRO A 177 1.12 -8.11 -3.87
CA PRO A 177 1.90 -9.33 -3.70
C PRO A 177 1.90 -10.21 -4.95
N ALA A 178 0.73 -10.49 -5.50
CA ALA A 178 0.60 -11.33 -6.70
C ALA A 178 1.24 -10.71 -7.94
N LEU A 179 1.18 -9.38 -8.06
CA LEU A 179 1.77 -8.64 -9.19
C LEU A 179 3.30 -8.56 -9.10
N VAL A 180 3.85 -8.36 -7.90
CA VAL A 180 5.30 -8.38 -7.65
C VAL A 180 5.86 -9.76 -7.95
N MET A 181 5.25 -10.83 -7.43
CA MET A 181 5.67 -12.21 -7.71
C MET A 181 5.56 -12.55 -9.20
N ARG A 182 4.56 -12.03 -9.91
CA ARG A 182 4.44 -12.15 -11.36
C ARG A 182 5.66 -11.60 -12.10
N ASN A 183 6.26 -10.53 -11.60
CA ASN A 183 7.46 -9.91 -12.17
C ASN A 183 8.77 -10.53 -11.65
N GLY A 184 8.70 -11.63 -10.88
CA GLY A 184 9.88 -12.36 -10.36
C GLY A 184 10.39 -11.83 -9.02
N GLY A 185 9.75 -10.82 -8.42
CA GLY A 185 10.12 -10.29 -7.10
C GLY A 185 9.63 -11.19 -5.96
N ALA A 186 10.38 -11.23 -4.87
CA ALA A 186 9.97 -11.89 -3.64
C ALA A 186 9.09 -10.98 -2.78
N VAL A 187 8.17 -11.62 -2.02
CA VAL A 187 7.25 -10.96 -1.11
C VAL A 187 7.35 -11.61 0.27
N VAL A 188 7.55 -10.80 1.30
CA VAL A 188 7.60 -11.25 2.69
C VAL A 188 6.49 -10.56 3.49
N SER A 189 5.80 -11.32 4.35
CA SER A 189 4.74 -10.80 5.20
C SER A 189 5.29 -10.51 6.60
N VAL A 190 5.05 -9.28 7.08
CA VAL A 190 5.53 -8.78 8.39
C VAL A 190 4.32 -8.51 9.29
N PRO A 191 4.29 -9.03 10.53
CA PRO A 191 3.20 -8.74 11.44
C PRO A 191 3.21 -7.26 11.83
N VAL A 192 2.01 -6.63 11.78
CA VAL A 192 1.82 -5.21 12.11
C VAL A 192 0.61 -5.01 12.99
N HIS A 193 0.59 -3.90 13.72
CA HIS A 193 -0.54 -3.50 14.54
C HIS A 193 -1.69 -2.97 13.67
N HIS A 194 -2.89 -3.09 14.20
CA HIS A 194 -4.09 -2.55 13.56
C HIS A 194 -4.97 -1.89 14.61
N ARG A 195 -5.23 -0.63 14.43
CA ARG A 195 -6.04 0.19 15.34
C ARG A 195 -7.51 0.16 14.94
N ALA A 196 -8.40 0.37 15.89
CA ALA A 196 -9.77 0.69 15.58
C ALA A 196 -9.85 2.05 14.89
N ARG A 197 -10.79 2.20 13.96
CA ARG A 197 -11.05 3.52 13.38
C ARG A 197 -11.67 4.44 14.43
N GLU A 198 -10.98 5.51 14.77
CA GLU A 198 -11.43 6.47 15.78
C GLU A 198 -12.27 7.60 15.16
N ARG A 199 -12.00 7.96 13.90
CA ARG A 199 -12.59 9.14 13.24
C ARG A 199 -13.05 8.79 11.83
N GLY A 200 -14.06 9.52 11.35
CA GLY A 200 -14.60 9.36 10.01
C GLY A 200 -15.55 8.17 9.84
N THR A 201 -16.17 8.07 8.67
CA THR A 201 -17.14 7.02 8.32
C THR A 201 -16.62 6.16 7.18
N SER A 202 -16.93 4.85 7.22
CA SER A 202 -16.59 3.95 6.11
C SER A 202 -17.43 4.29 4.87
N LYS A 203 -16.78 4.69 3.80
CA LYS A 203 -17.41 5.22 2.57
C LYS A 203 -17.88 4.16 1.57
N TYR A 204 -17.77 2.87 1.91
CA TYR A 204 -17.95 1.80 0.93
C TYR A 204 -19.03 0.79 1.31
N GLY A 205 -20.00 0.59 0.42
CA GLY A 205 -21.00 -0.48 0.51
C GLY A 205 -20.43 -1.88 0.26
N VAL A 206 -20.98 -2.90 0.94
CA VAL A 206 -20.44 -4.29 0.96
C VAL A 206 -20.70 -5.02 -0.36
N HIS A 207 -21.86 -4.81 -1.01
CA HIS A 207 -22.28 -5.61 -2.17
C HIS A 207 -21.49 -5.35 -3.46
N ASN A 208 -21.13 -4.10 -3.73
CA ASN A 208 -20.40 -3.75 -4.96
C ASN A 208 -18.93 -4.24 -4.93
N ARG A 209 -18.36 -4.36 -3.72
CA ARG A 209 -16.97 -4.79 -3.53
C ARG A 209 -16.72 -6.26 -3.85
N LEU A 210 -17.72 -7.13 -3.66
CA LEU A 210 -17.55 -8.57 -3.87
C LEU A 210 -17.41 -8.88 -5.36
N TRP A 211 -18.31 -8.36 -6.18
CA TRP A 211 -18.30 -8.60 -7.63
C TRP A 211 -17.06 -8.03 -8.31
N VAL A 212 -16.71 -6.77 -7.98
CA VAL A 212 -15.49 -6.13 -8.49
C VAL A 212 -14.27 -6.94 -8.09
N GLY A 213 -14.18 -7.37 -6.81
CA GLY A 213 -13.07 -8.20 -6.35
C GLY A 213 -12.94 -9.56 -7.04
N ILE A 214 -14.07 -10.17 -7.45
CA ILE A 214 -14.07 -11.43 -8.23
C ILE A 214 -13.55 -11.17 -9.64
N VAL A 215 -14.03 -10.13 -10.32
CA VAL A 215 -13.56 -9.77 -11.66
C VAL A 215 -12.07 -9.46 -11.66
N ASP A 216 -11.62 -8.64 -10.70
CA ASP A 216 -10.20 -8.29 -10.53
C ASP A 216 -9.35 -9.54 -10.28
N LEU A 217 -9.84 -10.50 -9.47
CA LEU A 217 -9.14 -11.76 -9.18
C LEU A 217 -8.90 -12.57 -10.47
N PHE A 218 -9.91 -12.71 -11.32
CA PHE A 218 -9.75 -13.38 -12.61
C PHE A 218 -8.82 -12.60 -13.56
N GLY A 219 -8.91 -11.26 -13.57
CA GLY A 219 -8.03 -10.39 -14.33
C GLY A 219 -6.56 -10.57 -13.92
N VAL A 220 -6.27 -10.58 -12.62
CA VAL A 220 -4.90 -10.79 -12.11
C VAL A 220 -4.42 -12.21 -12.39
N ALA A 221 -5.26 -13.24 -12.24
CA ALA A 221 -4.90 -14.61 -12.60
C ALA A 221 -4.59 -14.75 -14.10
N TRP A 222 -5.31 -14.03 -14.95
CA TRP A 222 -5.03 -13.95 -16.38
C TRP A 222 -3.69 -13.25 -16.64
N LEU A 223 -3.41 -12.11 -15.99
CA LEU A 223 -2.14 -11.38 -16.09
C LEU A 223 -0.95 -12.27 -15.69
N GLN A 224 -1.07 -13.05 -14.61
CA GLN A 224 -0.02 -13.98 -14.17
C GLN A 224 0.33 -15.04 -15.22
N ARG A 225 -0.68 -15.51 -15.98
CA ARG A 225 -0.46 -16.50 -17.05
C ARG A 225 0.14 -15.92 -18.34
N ARG A 226 0.16 -14.61 -18.49
CA ARG A 226 0.59 -13.90 -19.71
C ARG A 226 1.97 -13.29 -19.58
N VAL A 227 2.62 -13.38 -18.41
CA VAL A 227 3.97 -12.84 -18.24
C VAL A 227 4.99 -13.76 -18.90
N ARG A 228 5.97 -13.14 -19.54
CA ARG A 228 7.23 -13.77 -19.96
C ARG A 228 8.34 -12.82 -19.55
N LEU A 229 9.19 -13.25 -18.65
CA LEU A 229 10.35 -12.47 -18.20
C LEU A 229 11.53 -12.82 -19.11
N PRO A 230 12.15 -11.82 -19.80
CA PRO A 230 13.32 -12.07 -20.60
C PRO A 230 14.53 -12.37 -19.70
N VAL A 231 15.38 -13.29 -20.10
CA VAL A 231 16.73 -13.41 -19.58
C VAL A 231 17.61 -12.62 -20.55
N ILE A 232 18.23 -11.54 -20.07
CA ILE A 232 19.05 -10.66 -20.89
C ILE A 232 20.50 -11.10 -20.71
N GLU A 233 21.14 -11.53 -21.79
CA GLU A 233 22.60 -11.70 -21.87
C GLU A 233 23.18 -10.34 -22.29
N VAL A 234 23.94 -9.72 -21.39
CA VAL A 234 24.66 -8.47 -21.72
C VAL A 234 25.97 -8.87 -22.37
N ASP A 235 26.17 -8.40 -23.60
CA ASP A 235 27.42 -8.59 -24.30
C ASP A 235 28.57 -7.91 -23.52
N SER A 236 29.57 -8.66 -23.10
CA SER A 236 30.63 -8.19 -22.22
C SER A 236 31.69 -7.36 -22.96
N ASP A 237 31.50 -7.12 -24.25
CA ASP A 237 32.45 -6.38 -25.10
C ASP A 237 31.99 -4.93 -25.38
N ARG A 238 32.03 -4.08 -24.31
CA ARG A 238 32.15 -2.61 -24.46
C ARG A 238 32.88 -1.97 -23.28
#